data_2c314f9f9f37cfd44f9cfac6aa66cd05
#
_entry.id   2c314f9f9f37cfd44f9cfac6aa66cd05
#
_cell.length_a   1.000
_cell.length_b   1.000
_cell.length_c   1.000
_cell.angle_alpha   90.00
_cell.angle_beta   90.00
_cell.angle_gamma   90.00
#
_symmetry.space_group_name_H-M   'P 1'
#
loop_
_entity.id
_entity.type
_entity.pdbx_description
1 polymer ?
#
loop_
_entity_poly.entity_id
_entity_poly.type
_entity_poly.pdbx_seq_one_letter_code
_entity_poly.pdbx_strand_id
1 'polypeptide(L)'
;MKNHIANVLDLELSCYPGGVFPSDERQEIIEIGLTTVDLARMKILKVRSIPIIPTMSSISPFCTELTGWTEEALKRSRAFLSETVSKKT
;
A
#
# COMPACT_ATOMS: atom_id res chain seq x y z
N MET A 1 -18.27 -19.25 18.52
CA MET A 1 -16.96 -18.64 18.59
C MET A 1 -17.00 -17.21 18.11
N LYS A 2 -16.41 -16.33 18.89
CA LYS A 2 -16.48 -14.89 18.61
C LYS A 2 -15.42 -14.40 17.65
N ASN A 3 -14.28 -15.09 17.55
CA ASN A 3 -13.13 -14.62 16.79
C ASN A 3 -13.07 -15.26 15.40
N HIS A 4 -14.10 -15.01 14.62
CA HIS A 4 -14.12 -15.47 13.24
C HIS A 4 -13.80 -14.35 12.26
N ILE A 5 -13.49 -13.16 12.76
CA ILE A 5 -13.08 -12.03 11.93
C ILE A 5 -11.57 -11.95 11.93
N ALA A 6 -10.98 -11.86 10.76
CA ALA A 6 -9.53 -11.73 10.60
C ALA A 6 -9.19 -10.52 9.76
N ASN A 7 -8.08 -9.88 10.09
CA ASN A 7 -7.51 -8.80 9.28
C ASN A 7 -6.26 -9.33 8.60
N VAL A 8 -6.25 -9.28 7.29
CA VAL A 8 -5.12 -9.71 6.47
C VAL A 8 -4.37 -8.49 5.99
N LEU A 9 -3.09 -8.44 6.30
CA LEU A 9 -2.22 -7.34 5.93
C LEU A 9 -1.39 -7.73 4.73
N ASP A 10 -1.33 -6.86 3.74
CA ASP A 10 -0.49 -7.03 2.56
C ASP A 10 0.30 -5.76 2.32
N LEU A 11 1.57 -5.90 1.99
CA LEU A 11 2.45 -4.76 1.79
C LEU A 11 2.99 -4.75 0.36
N GLU A 12 3.02 -3.55 -0.23
CA GLU A 12 3.75 -3.33 -1.47
C GLU A 12 4.98 -2.50 -1.14
N LEU A 13 6.10 -2.86 -1.75
CA LEU A 13 7.39 -2.24 -1.49
C LEU A 13 7.94 -1.62 -2.77
N SER A 14 8.69 -0.53 -2.61
CA SER A 14 9.48 -0.02 -3.73
C SER A 14 10.50 -1.09 -4.11
N CYS A 15 10.80 -1.21 -5.40
CA CYS A 15 11.66 -2.31 -5.86
C CYS A 15 12.38 -1.96 -7.15
N TYR A 16 13.50 -2.65 -7.33
CA TYR A 16 14.34 -2.58 -8.52
C TYR A 16 14.64 -4.01 -8.98
N PRO A 17 14.95 -4.21 -10.26
CA PRO A 17 15.27 -5.55 -10.76
C PRO A 17 16.37 -6.21 -9.94
N GLY A 18 16.17 -7.48 -9.60
CA GLY A 18 17.15 -8.23 -8.80
C GLY A 18 17.34 -7.76 -7.37
N GLY A 19 16.50 -6.82 -6.90
CA GLY A 19 16.63 -6.29 -5.54
C GLY A 19 17.81 -5.35 -5.36
N VAL A 20 18.39 -4.86 -6.45
CA VAL A 20 19.57 -3.98 -6.38
C VAL A 20 19.16 -2.53 -6.50
N PHE A 21 19.29 -1.79 -5.41
CA PHE A 21 18.94 -0.37 -5.35
C PHE A 21 20.15 0.51 -5.65
N PRO A 22 19.91 1.72 -6.22
CA PRO A 22 20.98 2.73 -6.27
C PRO A 22 21.53 2.99 -4.87
N SER A 23 22.79 3.41 -4.78
CA SER A 23 23.50 3.52 -3.50
C SER A 23 22.86 4.52 -2.53
N ASP A 24 22.08 5.46 -3.02
CA ASP A 24 21.42 6.47 -2.21
C ASP A 24 19.95 6.17 -1.94
N GLU A 25 19.48 4.98 -2.34
CA GLU A 25 18.08 4.59 -2.16
C GLU A 25 17.95 3.35 -1.28
N ARG A 26 16.78 3.24 -0.65
CA ARG A 26 16.45 2.09 0.21
C ARG A 26 15.04 1.64 -0.10
N GLN A 27 14.81 0.34 0.09
CA GLN A 27 13.47 -0.21 -0.05
C GLN A 27 12.54 0.36 1.02
N GLU A 28 11.33 0.74 0.60
CA GLU A 28 10.32 1.30 1.49
C GLU A 28 8.96 0.71 1.19
N ILE A 29 8.08 0.75 2.18
CA ILE A 29 6.68 0.40 2.00
C ILE A 29 6.00 1.54 1.23
N ILE A 30 5.30 1.21 0.15
CA ILE A 30 4.58 2.20 -0.65
C ILE A 30 3.07 2.00 -0.60
N GLU A 31 2.62 0.88 -0.07
CA GLU A 31 1.19 0.64 0.15
C GLU A 31 1.00 -0.38 1.26
N ILE A 32 0.03 -0.10 2.13
CA ILE A 32 -0.44 -1.08 3.12
C ILE A 32 -1.86 -1.45 2.74
N GLY A 33 -2.06 -2.70 2.36
CA GLY A 33 -3.38 -3.25 2.08
C GLY A 33 -3.91 -3.95 3.32
N LEU A 34 -5.17 -3.68 3.67
CA LEU A 34 -5.81 -4.31 4.80
C LEU A 34 -7.15 -4.87 4.35
N THR A 35 -7.31 -6.18 4.50
CA THR A 35 -8.54 -6.87 4.14
C THR A 35 -9.14 -7.50 5.40
N THR A 36 -10.38 -7.16 5.70
CA THR A 36 -11.12 -7.75 6.80
C THR A 36 -12.00 -8.86 6.25
N VAL A 37 -11.89 -10.04 6.82
CA VAL A 37 -12.53 -11.25 6.33
C VAL A 37 -13.37 -11.89 7.44
N ASP A 38 -14.57 -12.33 7.09
CA ASP A 38 -15.39 -13.18 7.97
C ASP A 38 -15.08 -14.63 7.61
N LEU A 39 -14.30 -15.29 8.47
CA LEU A 39 -13.86 -16.66 8.22
C LEU A 39 -15.00 -17.67 8.32
N ALA A 40 -16.00 -17.40 9.16
CA ALA A 40 -17.14 -18.30 9.30
C ALA A 40 -17.99 -18.35 8.04
N ARG A 41 -18.14 -17.20 7.37
CA ARG A 41 -18.94 -17.10 6.13
C ARG A 41 -18.10 -17.11 4.88
N MET A 42 -16.77 -17.09 5.02
CA MET A 42 -15.83 -17.01 3.90
C MET A 42 -16.12 -15.80 3.01
N LYS A 43 -16.26 -14.65 3.65
CA LYS A 43 -16.58 -13.40 2.94
C LYS A 43 -15.61 -12.29 3.28
N ILE A 44 -15.29 -11.48 2.27
CA ILE A 44 -14.53 -10.26 2.47
C ILE A 44 -15.50 -9.18 2.90
N LEU A 45 -15.25 -8.58 4.07
CA LEU A 45 -16.11 -7.55 4.62
C LEU A 45 -15.66 -6.15 4.22
N LYS A 46 -14.33 -5.94 4.15
CA LYS A 46 -13.80 -4.62 3.89
C LYS A 46 -12.39 -4.73 3.31
N VAL A 47 -12.09 -3.86 2.37
CA VAL A 47 -10.75 -3.73 1.80
C VAL A 47 -10.34 -2.28 1.90
N ARG A 48 -9.14 -2.03 2.42
CA ARG A 48 -8.57 -0.69 2.52
C ARG A 48 -7.16 -0.67 1.96
N SER A 49 -6.81 0.43 1.35
CA SER A 49 -5.47 0.66 0.82
C SER A 49 -4.96 1.98 1.37
N ILE A 50 -3.77 1.95 1.94
CA ILE A 50 -3.12 3.13 2.49
C ILE A 50 -1.84 3.35 1.69
N PRO A 51 -1.83 4.33 0.76
CA PRO A 51 -0.62 4.64 0.00
C PRO A 51 0.35 5.43 0.85
N ILE A 52 1.65 5.17 0.64
CA ILE A 52 2.73 5.84 1.34
C ILE A 52 3.70 6.36 0.31
N ILE A 53 4.00 7.66 0.37
CA ILE A 53 4.96 8.27 -0.55
C ILE A 53 6.37 7.98 -0.05
N PRO A 54 7.20 7.29 -0.85
CA PRO A 54 8.57 7.00 -0.42
C PRO A 54 9.42 8.26 -0.37
N THR A 55 10.33 8.32 0.58
CA THR A 55 11.24 9.44 0.75
C THR A 55 12.68 9.08 0.40
N MET A 56 13.04 7.80 0.54
CA MET A 56 14.40 7.30 0.31
C MET A 56 14.47 6.39 -0.92
N SER A 57 13.43 6.37 -1.72
CA SER A 57 13.36 5.50 -2.89
C SER A 57 12.52 6.15 -3.97
N SER A 58 12.89 5.92 -5.22
CA SER A 58 12.05 6.27 -6.36
C SER A 58 11.18 5.06 -6.73
N ILE A 59 10.15 5.30 -7.52
CA ILE A 59 9.35 4.21 -8.08
C ILE A 59 9.91 3.90 -9.46
N SER A 60 10.67 2.82 -9.56
CA SER A 60 11.27 2.42 -10.83
C SER A 60 10.20 1.90 -11.80
N PRO A 61 10.48 1.90 -13.11
CA PRO A 61 9.55 1.29 -14.07
C PRO A 61 9.24 -0.18 -13.74
N PHE A 62 10.23 -0.90 -13.22
CA PHE A 62 10.06 -2.27 -12.76
C PHE A 62 9.05 -2.36 -11.62
N CYS A 63 9.16 -1.45 -10.65
CA CYS A 63 8.23 -1.37 -9.53
C CYS A 63 6.80 -1.08 -10.03
N THR A 64 6.65 -0.13 -10.95
CA THR A 64 5.34 0.19 -11.52
C THR A 64 4.73 -1.02 -12.20
N GLU A 65 5.52 -1.78 -12.93
CA GLU A 65 5.04 -2.96 -13.63
C GLU A 65 4.55 -4.04 -12.64
N LEU A 66 5.27 -4.23 -11.54
CA LEU A 66 4.91 -5.22 -10.53
C LEU A 66 3.72 -4.81 -9.66
N THR A 67 3.69 -3.57 -9.22
CA THR A 67 2.73 -3.12 -8.21
C THR A 67 1.56 -2.33 -8.79
N GLY A 68 1.72 -1.79 -9.99
CA GLY A 68 0.74 -0.88 -10.58
C GLY A 68 0.87 0.55 -10.10
N TRP A 69 1.71 0.82 -9.12
CA TRP A 69 1.87 2.18 -8.58
C TRP A 69 2.87 3.00 -9.37
N THR A 70 2.53 4.27 -9.57
CA THR A 70 3.46 5.29 -10.05
C THR A 70 3.62 6.32 -8.93
N GLU A 71 4.67 7.12 -9.02
CA GLU A 71 4.88 8.19 -8.06
C GLU A 71 3.70 9.17 -8.05
N GLU A 72 3.20 9.53 -9.23
CA GLU A 72 2.05 10.41 -9.36
C GLU A 72 0.79 9.84 -8.73
N ALA A 73 0.54 8.55 -8.94
CA ALA A 73 -0.62 7.89 -8.38
C ALA A 73 -0.57 7.85 -6.86
N LEU A 74 0.61 7.61 -6.29
CA LEU A 74 0.80 7.62 -4.83
C LEU A 74 0.51 9.02 -4.26
N LYS A 75 1.06 10.05 -4.89
CA LYS A 75 0.85 11.42 -4.43
C LYS A 75 -0.62 11.84 -4.51
N ARG A 76 -1.28 11.46 -5.58
CA ARG A 76 -2.69 11.77 -5.79
C ARG A 76 -3.57 11.08 -4.76
N SER A 77 -3.35 9.80 -4.53
CA SER A 77 -4.10 9.02 -3.55
C SER A 77 -3.88 9.52 -2.13
N ARG A 78 -2.63 9.88 -1.81
CA ARG A 78 -2.30 10.42 -0.50
C ARG A 78 -2.96 11.77 -0.24
N ALA A 79 -2.98 12.65 -1.25
CA ALA A 79 -3.64 13.94 -1.14
C ALA A 79 -5.15 13.77 -0.91
N PHE A 80 -5.77 12.84 -1.62
CA PHE A 80 -7.19 12.53 -1.44
C PHE A 80 -7.48 12.07 -0.01
N LEU A 81 -6.66 11.18 0.53
CA LEU A 81 -6.83 10.71 1.91
C LEU A 81 -6.68 11.83 2.91
N SER A 82 -5.72 12.71 2.73
CA SER A 82 -5.51 13.85 3.62
C SER A 82 -6.72 14.78 3.61
N GLU A 83 -7.27 15.08 2.45
CA GLU A 83 -8.47 15.89 2.34
C GLU A 83 -9.67 15.25 3.03
N THR A 84 -9.83 13.94 2.82
CA THR A 84 -10.93 13.20 3.44
C THR A 84 -10.84 13.23 4.96
N VAL A 85 -9.65 13.03 5.49
CA VAL A 85 -9.43 13.08 6.95
C VAL A 85 -9.69 14.49 7.48
N SER A 86 -9.19 15.53 6.80
CA SER A 86 -9.41 16.92 7.20
C SER A 86 -10.89 17.27 7.24
N LYS A 87 -11.66 16.81 6.29
CA LYS A 87 -13.09 17.10 6.23
C LYS A 87 -13.87 16.44 7.37
N LYS A 88 -13.35 15.39 7.95
CA LYS A 88 -14.01 14.68 9.05
C LYS A 88 -13.72 15.30 10.42
N THR A 89 -12.68 16.08 10.49
CA THR A 89 -12.33 16.75 11.73
C THR A 89 -12.94 18.14 11.83
#